data_a2047d4fbe2f27193ca0d231227f065b
#
_entry.id   a2047d4fbe2f27193ca0d231227f065b
#
_cell.length_a   1.000
_cell.length_b   1.000
_cell.length_c   1.000
_cell.angle_alpha   90.00
_cell.angle_beta   90.00
_cell.angle_gamma   90.00
#
_symmetry.space_group_name_H-M   'P 1'
#
loop_
_entity.id
_entity.type
_entity.pdbx_description
1 polymer ?
#
loop_
_entity_poly.entity_id
_entity_poly.type
_entity_poly.pdbx_seq_one_letter_code
_entity_poly.pdbx_strand_id
1 'polypeptide(L)'
;MSEQLNQLRDQIDAIDNEILKLVNKRAEHALEIGRRKGTGVVYRPEREAQILARLQELNPGPLPNERVTQLFTEVMSTCRAMEKPMNVAYLGPRGTFSEEAALKRFGHVISTMACDSIDTVFRQVEASNASYGVVPVENSSEGAIGRTMDLLLQTSLTVCGEIHLPVHQFLMAQDTDL
;
A
#
# COMPACT_ATOMS: atom_id res chain seq x y z
N MET A 1 -14.36 14.21 -37.29
CA MET A 1 -14.02 14.30 -35.85
C MET A 1 -14.76 13.24 -35.01
N SER A 2 -16.06 13.05 -35.16
CA SER A 2 -16.85 12.06 -34.37
C SER A 2 -16.41 10.59 -34.63
N GLU A 3 -16.13 10.21 -35.87
CA GLU A 3 -15.78 8.83 -36.25
C GLU A 3 -14.37 8.43 -35.76
N GLN A 4 -13.38 9.31 -35.88
CA GLN A 4 -12.04 9.08 -35.33
C GLN A 4 -12.05 8.95 -33.80
N LEU A 5 -12.88 9.74 -33.11
CA LEU A 5 -13.02 9.65 -31.68
C LEU A 5 -13.66 8.33 -31.24
N ASN A 6 -14.65 7.83 -31.99
CA ASN A 6 -15.26 6.54 -31.72
C ASN A 6 -14.28 5.39 -31.97
N GLN A 7 -13.49 5.42 -33.03
CA GLN A 7 -12.43 4.44 -33.28
C GLN A 7 -11.40 4.37 -32.15
N LEU A 8 -11.00 5.51 -31.58
CA LEU A 8 -10.09 5.54 -30.42
C LEU A 8 -10.74 4.96 -29.17
N ARG A 9 -12.04 5.20 -28.95
CA ARG A 9 -12.78 4.59 -27.83
C ARG A 9 -12.86 3.07 -27.98
N ASP A 10 -13.18 2.58 -29.18
CA ASP A 10 -13.23 1.13 -29.44
C ASP A 10 -11.86 0.47 -29.21
N GLN A 11 -10.75 1.17 -29.54
CA GLN A 11 -9.40 0.70 -29.26
C GLN A 11 -9.10 0.65 -27.75
N ILE A 12 -9.55 1.66 -26.97
CA ILE A 12 -9.43 1.68 -25.52
C ILE A 12 -10.22 0.51 -24.92
N ASP A 13 -11.46 0.29 -25.35
CA ASP A 13 -12.30 -0.81 -24.87
C ASP A 13 -11.66 -2.19 -25.14
N ALA A 14 -10.99 -2.34 -26.29
CA ALA A 14 -10.25 -3.55 -26.59
C ALA A 14 -9.05 -3.75 -25.65
N ILE A 15 -8.29 -2.68 -25.37
CA ILE A 15 -7.17 -2.70 -24.40
C ILE A 15 -7.67 -3.02 -23.00
N ASP A 16 -8.77 -2.41 -22.55
CA ASP A 16 -9.35 -2.66 -21.22
C ASP A 16 -9.76 -4.13 -21.07
N ASN A 17 -10.31 -4.75 -22.11
CA ASN A 17 -10.61 -6.18 -22.13
C ASN A 17 -9.35 -7.05 -22.00
N GLU A 18 -8.23 -6.66 -22.60
CA GLU A 18 -6.95 -7.36 -22.46
C GLU A 18 -6.37 -7.19 -21.05
N ILE A 19 -6.40 -5.97 -20.49
CA ILE A 19 -5.98 -5.70 -19.11
C ILE A 19 -6.79 -6.57 -18.14
N LEU A 20 -8.11 -6.62 -18.29
CA LEU A 20 -8.99 -7.44 -17.44
C LEU A 20 -8.58 -8.92 -17.48
N LYS A 21 -8.34 -9.47 -18.67
CA LYS A 21 -7.90 -10.86 -18.83
C LYS A 21 -6.55 -11.11 -18.16
N LEU A 22 -5.59 -10.20 -18.35
CA LEU A 22 -4.24 -10.35 -17.80
C LEU A 22 -4.23 -10.22 -16.27
N VAL A 23 -5.01 -9.30 -15.72
CA VAL A 23 -5.14 -9.14 -14.26
C VAL A 23 -5.79 -10.37 -13.63
N ASN A 24 -6.86 -10.93 -14.22
CA ASN A 24 -7.47 -12.17 -13.75
C ASN A 24 -6.50 -13.36 -13.83
N LYS A 25 -5.79 -13.51 -14.93
CA LYS A 25 -4.77 -14.56 -15.06
C LYS A 25 -3.66 -14.44 -14.02
N ARG A 26 -3.25 -13.21 -13.70
CA ARG A 26 -2.29 -12.95 -12.62
C ARG A 26 -2.86 -13.35 -11.26
N ALA A 27 -4.13 -13.07 -10.99
CA ALA A 27 -4.81 -13.44 -9.76
C ALA A 27 -4.91 -14.96 -9.59
N GLU A 28 -5.21 -15.70 -10.67
CA GLU A 28 -5.22 -17.18 -10.68
C GLU A 28 -3.84 -17.74 -10.29
N HIS A 29 -2.76 -17.21 -10.87
CA HIS A 29 -1.41 -17.64 -10.51
C HIS A 29 -1.04 -17.27 -9.07
N ALA A 30 -1.49 -16.12 -8.56
CA ALA A 30 -1.27 -15.75 -7.16
C ALA A 30 -1.97 -16.73 -6.20
N LEU A 31 -3.23 -17.07 -6.46
CA LEU A 31 -3.98 -18.07 -5.69
C LEU A 31 -3.31 -19.46 -5.71
N GLU A 32 -2.83 -19.90 -6.88
CA GLU A 32 -2.14 -21.17 -6.99
C GLU A 32 -0.81 -21.18 -6.21
N ILE A 33 -0.07 -20.09 -6.23
CA ILE A 33 1.14 -19.91 -5.40
C ILE A 33 0.77 -19.98 -3.92
N GLY A 34 -0.31 -19.32 -3.49
CA GLY A 34 -0.79 -19.37 -2.11
C GLY A 34 -1.14 -20.78 -1.65
N ARG A 35 -1.90 -21.51 -2.48
CA ARG A 35 -2.25 -22.92 -2.20
C ARG A 35 -1.02 -23.81 -2.01
N ARG A 36 0.01 -23.65 -2.85
CA ARG A 36 1.26 -24.43 -2.77
C ARG A 36 2.12 -24.07 -1.57
N LYS A 37 2.05 -22.83 -1.06
CA LYS A 37 2.82 -22.39 0.11
C LYS A 37 2.18 -22.73 1.44
N GLY A 38 0.91 -23.09 1.46
CA GLY A 38 0.15 -23.39 2.70
C GLY A 38 0.00 -22.17 3.60
N THR A 39 0.13 -22.34 4.92
CA THR A 39 -0.08 -21.30 5.95
C THR A 39 1.04 -20.27 6.07
N GLY A 40 1.96 -20.19 5.10
CA GLY A 40 3.11 -19.30 5.13
C GLY A 40 2.74 -17.81 4.99
N VAL A 41 3.76 -16.94 5.17
CA VAL A 41 3.64 -15.49 5.05
C VAL A 41 3.26 -15.11 3.61
N VAL A 42 2.09 -14.50 3.44
CA VAL A 42 1.54 -14.08 2.13
C VAL A 42 2.24 -12.84 1.61
N TYR A 43 2.48 -11.85 2.48
CA TYR A 43 3.14 -10.61 2.13
C TYR A 43 4.66 -10.77 2.15
N ARG A 44 5.31 -10.49 1.02
CA ARG A 44 6.76 -10.52 0.86
C ARG A 44 7.24 -9.18 0.31
N PRO A 45 7.61 -8.24 1.18
CA PRO A 45 7.99 -6.88 0.78
C PRO A 45 9.15 -6.85 -0.21
N GLU A 46 10.13 -7.74 -0.06
CA GLU A 46 11.28 -7.81 -0.96
C GLU A 46 10.86 -8.21 -2.38
N ARG A 47 9.92 -9.15 -2.49
CA ARG A 47 9.40 -9.58 -3.79
C ARG A 47 8.56 -8.51 -4.46
N GLU A 48 7.74 -7.79 -3.71
CA GLU A 48 6.97 -6.67 -4.24
C GLU A 48 7.89 -5.53 -4.70
N ALA A 49 8.91 -5.18 -3.92
CA ALA A 49 9.91 -4.20 -4.31
C ALA A 49 10.63 -4.58 -5.61
N GLN A 50 11.05 -5.85 -5.76
CA GLN A 50 11.66 -6.35 -7.00
C GLN A 50 10.72 -6.24 -8.22
N ILE A 51 9.44 -6.54 -8.03
CA ILE A 51 8.44 -6.42 -9.11
C ILE A 51 8.30 -4.96 -9.52
N LEU A 52 8.16 -4.04 -8.57
CA LEU A 52 7.99 -2.62 -8.84
C LEU A 52 9.24 -2.02 -9.52
N ALA A 53 10.44 -2.33 -9.03
CA ALA A 53 11.69 -1.88 -9.66
C ALA A 53 11.79 -2.34 -11.12
N ARG A 54 11.53 -3.63 -11.38
CA ARG A 54 11.54 -4.17 -12.74
C ARG A 54 10.52 -3.49 -13.65
N LEU A 55 9.31 -3.20 -13.14
CA LEU A 55 8.27 -2.54 -13.93
C LEU A 55 8.62 -1.09 -14.26
N GLN A 56 9.29 -0.38 -13.34
CA GLN A 56 9.79 0.97 -13.59
C GLN A 56 10.89 0.98 -14.66
N GLU A 57 11.81 0.00 -14.62
CA GLU A 57 12.86 -0.16 -15.64
C GLU A 57 12.30 -0.46 -17.03
N LEU A 58 11.23 -1.25 -17.10
CA LEU A 58 10.59 -1.67 -18.35
C LEU A 58 9.57 -0.64 -18.86
N ASN A 59 9.25 0.40 -18.11
CA ASN A 59 8.21 1.36 -18.47
C ASN A 59 8.68 2.33 -19.55
N PRO A 60 8.14 2.26 -20.79
CA PRO A 60 8.51 3.17 -21.86
C PRO A 60 7.75 4.51 -21.81
N GLY A 61 6.86 4.72 -20.81
CA GLY A 61 5.88 5.81 -20.82
C GLY A 61 4.65 5.47 -21.67
N PRO A 62 3.69 6.37 -21.77
CA PRO A 62 3.63 7.74 -21.24
C PRO A 62 3.31 7.87 -19.76
N LEU A 63 2.95 6.76 -19.05
CA LEU A 63 2.68 6.82 -17.62
C LEU A 63 3.97 7.08 -16.83
N PRO A 64 3.97 8.05 -15.89
CA PRO A 64 5.08 8.23 -14.97
C PRO A 64 5.29 6.99 -14.08
N ASN A 65 6.54 6.69 -13.71
CA ASN A 65 6.89 5.53 -12.88
C ASN A 65 6.13 5.48 -11.55
N GLU A 66 5.85 6.63 -10.96
CA GLU A 66 5.03 6.72 -9.74
C GLU A 66 3.62 6.16 -9.93
N ARG A 67 3.00 6.44 -11.08
CA ARG A 67 1.66 5.94 -11.42
C ARG A 67 1.68 4.45 -11.71
N VAL A 68 2.72 3.96 -12.38
CA VAL A 68 2.93 2.52 -12.58
C VAL A 68 3.07 1.82 -11.23
N THR A 69 3.84 2.38 -10.30
CA THR A 69 4.00 1.85 -8.94
C THR A 69 2.66 1.78 -8.21
N GLN A 70 1.87 2.86 -8.21
CA GLN A 70 0.55 2.90 -7.57
C GLN A 70 -0.38 1.82 -8.14
N LEU A 71 -0.51 1.76 -9.47
CA LEU A 71 -1.36 0.79 -10.15
C LEU A 71 -0.98 -0.65 -9.79
N PHE A 72 0.30 -1.01 -9.86
CA PHE A 72 0.74 -2.37 -9.58
C PHE A 72 0.72 -2.71 -8.09
N THR A 73 0.83 -1.75 -7.19
CA THR A 73 0.57 -1.94 -5.75
C THR A 73 -0.87 -2.37 -5.51
N GLU A 74 -1.85 -1.73 -6.17
CA GLU A 74 -3.26 -2.13 -6.07
C GLU A 74 -3.53 -3.51 -6.69
N VAL A 75 -2.95 -3.80 -7.84
CA VAL A 75 -3.06 -5.13 -8.47
C VAL A 75 -2.47 -6.22 -7.55
N MET A 76 -1.32 -5.97 -6.92
CA MET A 76 -0.71 -6.91 -5.98
C MET A 76 -1.54 -7.06 -4.71
N SER A 77 -2.03 -5.96 -4.15
CA SER A 77 -2.89 -5.93 -2.96
C SER A 77 -4.18 -6.73 -3.18
N THR A 78 -4.85 -6.49 -4.31
CA THR A 78 -6.08 -7.20 -4.68
C THR A 78 -5.85 -8.71 -4.80
N CYS A 79 -4.80 -9.14 -5.51
CA CYS A 79 -4.48 -10.56 -5.63
C CYS A 79 -4.13 -11.21 -4.28
N ARG A 80 -3.43 -10.49 -3.41
CA ARG A 80 -3.06 -10.94 -2.07
C ARG A 80 -4.28 -11.09 -1.15
N ALA A 81 -5.22 -10.15 -1.22
CA ALA A 81 -6.45 -10.19 -0.45
C ALA A 81 -7.35 -11.40 -0.79
N MET A 82 -7.28 -11.88 -2.04
CA MET A 82 -7.95 -13.13 -2.44
C MET A 82 -7.31 -14.37 -1.82
N GLU A 83 -6.02 -14.32 -1.50
CA GLU A 83 -5.29 -15.42 -0.86
C GLU A 83 -5.57 -15.46 0.65
N LYS A 84 -5.42 -14.31 1.33
CA LYS A 84 -5.73 -14.14 2.75
C LYS A 84 -5.99 -12.66 3.05
N PRO A 85 -7.12 -12.31 3.66
CA PRO A 85 -7.35 -10.95 4.14
C PRO A 85 -6.24 -10.50 5.08
N MET A 86 -5.76 -9.28 4.90
CA MET A 86 -4.69 -8.70 5.69
C MET A 86 -5.24 -7.59 6.59
N ASN A 87 -5.00 -7.70 7.89
CA ASN A 87 -5.32 -6.67 8.87
C ASN A 87 -4.06 -5.88 9.19
N VAL A 88 -4.12 -4.55 9.11
CA VAL A 88 -3.02 -3.64 9.42
C VAL A 88 -3.44 -2.68 10.53
N ALA A 89 -2.79 -2.78 11.69
CA ALA A 89 -2.97 -1.83 12.79
C ALA A 89 -2.13 -0.58 12.54
N TYR A 90 -2.66 0.59 12.88
CA TYR A 90 -1.94 1.85 12.73
C TYR A 90 -2.32 2.84 13.86
N LEU A 91 -1.45 3.83 14.11
CA LEU A 91 -1.75 4.88 15.06
C LEU A 91 -2.89 5.76 14.51
N GLY A 92 -4.07 5.65 15.14
CA GLY A 92 -5.27 6.41 14.80
C GLY A 92 -5.21 7.88 15.21
N PRO A 93 -6.33 8.59 15.02
CA PRO A 93 -7.60 8.12 14.45
C PRO A 93 -7.55 7.87 12.94
N ARG A 94 -8.72 7.59 12.33
CA ARG A 94 -8.85 7.55 10.86
C ARG A 94 -8.53 8.90 10.24
N GLY A 95 -8.00 8.90 9.01
CA GLY A 95 -7.60 10.11 8.29
C GLY A 95 -6.24 10.66 8.70
N THR A 96 -5.43 9.90 9.46
CA THR A 96 -4.07 10.30 9.85
C THR A 96 -3.02 9.89 8.82
N PHE A 97 -1.84 10.51 8.91
CA PHE A 97 -0.68 10.14 8.10
C PHE A 97 -0.27 8.66 8.29
N SER A 98 -0.52 8.08 9.45
CA SER A 98 -0.25 6.66 9.71
C SER A 98 -1.20 5.76 8.92
N GLU A 99 -2.47 6.13 8.75
CA GLU A 99 -3.38 5.41 7.85
C GLU A 99 -2.96 5.56 6.39
N GLU A 100 -2.64 6.77 5.95
CA GLU A 100 -2.16 7.04 4.60
C GLU A 100 -0.90 6.22 4.29
N ALA A 101 0.05 6.16 5.22
CA ALA A 101 1.24 5.33 5.10
C ALA A 101 0.90 3.85 4.96
N ALA A 102 -0.05 3.34 5.75
CA ALA A 102 -0.52 1.97 5.65
C ALA A 102 -1.12 1.68 4.27
N LEU A 103 -2.01 2.54 3.78
CA LEU A 103 -2.64 2.40 2.47
C LEU A 103 -1.62 2.52 1.32
N LYS A 104 -0.68 3.44 1.42
CA LYS A 104 0.41 3.60 0.44
C LYS A 104 1.28 2.35 0.33
N ARG A 105 1.54 1.68 1.46
CA ARG A 105 2.41 0.49 1.51
C ARG A 105 1.71 -0.79 1.08
N PHE A 106 0.49 -0.99 1.56
CA PHE A 106 -0.22 -2.25 1.44
C PHE A 106 -1.32 -2.26 0.38
N GLY A 107 -1.68 -1.09 -0.18
CA GLY A 107 -2.82 -0.89 -1.07
C GLY A 107 -4.13 -0.72 -0.30
N HIS A 108 -5.22 -0.43 -1.02
CA HIS A 108 -6.51 -0.08 -0.42
C HIS A 108 -7.39 -1.30 -0.09
N VAL A 109 -6.97 -2.52 -0.48
CA VAL A 109 -7.76 -3.75 -0.27
C VAL A 109 -7.41 -4.44 1.06
N ILE A 110 -6.84 -3.71 2.01
CA ILE A 110 -6.55 -4.19 3.36
C ILE A 110 -7.66 -3.82 4.33
N SER A 111 -7.80 -4.58 5.41
CA SER A 111 -8.57 -4.16 6.59
C SER A 111 -7.68 -3.34 7.50
N THR A 112 -8.05 -2.08 7.77
CA THR A 112 -7.30 -1.20 8.64
C THR A 112 -7.89 -1.17 10.05
N MET A 113 -7.02 -1.15 11.07
CA MET A 113 -7.39 -1.07 12.49
C MET A 113 -6.74 0.17 13.11
N ALA A 114 -7.55 1.21 13.38
CA ALA A 114 -7.09 2.39 14.09
C ALA A 114 -6.89 2.08 15.58
N CYS A 115 -5.73 2.40 16.13
CA CYS A 115 -5.37 2.20 17.54
C CYS A 115 -5.16 3.55 18.23
N ASP A 116 -5.55 3.64 19.49
CA ASP A 116 -5.47 4.87 20.28
C ASP A 116 -4.03 5.24 20.70
N SER A 117 -3.10 4.28 20.64
CA SER A 117 -1.70 4.49 21.01
C SER A 117 -0.76 3.58 20.23
N ILE A 118 0.52 3.97 20.16
CA ILE A 118 1.60 3.15 19.59
C ILE A 118 1.69 1.82 20.31
N ASP A 119 1.56 1.80 21.65
CA ASP A 119 1.53 0.57 22.45
C ASP A 119 0.43 -0.39 22.02
N THR A 120 -0.74 0.15 21.70
CA THR A 120 -1.85 -0.67 21.22
C THR A 120 -1.56 -1.27 19.86
N VAL A 121 -0.91 -0.53 18.95
CA VAL A 121 -0.48 -1.07 17.64
C VAL A 121 0.44 -2.28 17.84
N PHE A 122 1.48 -2.16 18.68
CA PHE A 122 2.40 -3.27 18.97
C PHE A 122 1.64 -4.47 19.56
N ARG A 123 0.79 -4.26 20.55
CA ARG A 123 -0.01 -5.33 21.16
C ARG A 123 -0.93 -6.06 20.19
N GLN A 124 -1.54 -5.35 19.23
CA GLN A 124 -2.41 -5.95 18.22
C GLN A 124 -1.63 -6.89 17.29
N VAL A 125 -0.40 -6.52 16.95
CA VAL A 125 0.45 -7.39 16.12
C VAL A 125 1.00 -8.57 16.92
N GLU A 126 1.47 -8.36 18.14
CA GLU A 126 1.95 -9.41 19.04
C GLU A 126 0.87 -10.45 19.37
N ALA A 127 -0.37 -9.99 19.54
CA ALA A 127 -1.53 -10.85 19.76
C ALA A 127 -2.05 -11.53 18.47
N SER A 128 -1.42 -11.29 17.30
CA SER A 128 -1.85 -11.79 15.99
C SER A 128 -3.25 -11.35 15.56
N ASN A 129 -3.80 -10.29 16.15
CA ASN A 129 -5.04 -9.64 15.72
C ASN A 129 -4.84 -8.78 14.46
N ALA A 130 -3.62 -8.27 14.28
CA ALA A 130 -3.17 -7.63 13.06
C ALA A 130 -1.94 -8.34 12.49
N SER A 131 -1.86 -8.40 11.17
CA SER A 131 -0.72 -9.01 10.46
C SER A 131 0.51 -8.09 10.47
N TYR A 132 0.28 -6.79 10.48
CA TYR A 132 1.30 -5.73 10.48
C TYR A 132 0.86 -4.55 11.31
N GLY A 133 1.84 -3.80 11.82
CA GLY A 133 1.65 -2.52 12.48
C GLY A 133 2.37 -1.40 11.72
N VAL A 134 1.73 -0.24 11.62
CA VAL A 134 2.33 0.98 11.08
C VAL A 134 2.37 2.02 12.17
N VAL A 135 3.58 2.42 12.54
CA VAL A 135 3.84 3.39 13.62
C VAL A 135 4.77 4.49 13.13
N PRO A 136 4.60 5.72 13.57
CA PRO A 136 5.52 6.80 13.23
C PRO A 136 6.83 6.63 14.00
N VAL A 137 7.96 6.82 13.33
CA VAL A 137 9.31 6.76 13.90
C VAL A 137 9.94 8.13 14.03
N GLU A 138 9.61 9.02 13.10
CA GLU A 138 10.13 10.38 13.04
C GLU A 138 9.12 11.32 12.39
N ASN A 139 9.10 12.54 12.91
CA ASN A 139 8.38 13.66 12.31
C ASN A 139 9.38 14.81 12.14
N SER A 140 9.43 15.42 10.95
CA SER A 140 10.36 16.51 10.64
C SER A 140 10.23 17.74 11.60
N SER A 141 9.07 17.92 12.23
CA SER A 141 8.81 19.01 13.17
C SER A 141 9.19 18.68 14.61
N GLU A 142 9.03 17.43 15.05
CA GLU A 142 9.21 17.00 16.44
C GLU A 142 10.42 16.06 16.61
N GLY A 143 11.01 15.59 15.51
CA GLY A 143 12.13 14.64 15.52
C GLY A 143 11.69 13.21 15.80
N ALA A 144 12.59 12.42 16.40
CA ALA A 144 12.36 11.00 16.68
C ALA A 144 11.28 10.79 17.74
N ILE A 145 10.42 9.79 17.51
CA ILE A 145 9.34 9.43 18.45
C ILE A 145 9.86 8.40 19.44
N GLY A 146 10.28 8.86 20.62
CA GLY A 146 10.90 8.06 21.67
C GLY A 146 10.11 6.81 22.03
N ARG A 147 8.76 6.92 22.11
CA ARG A 147 7.92 5.78 22.47
C ARG A 147 8.02 4.62 21.48
N THR A 148 8.09 4.92 20.18
CA THR A 148 8.29 3.88 19.16
C THR A 148 9.66 3.20 19.32
N MET A 149 10.70 3.98 19.57
CA MET A 149 12.05 3.46 19.78
C MET A 149 12.13 2.56 21.02
N ASP A 150 11.52 2.96 22.15
CA ASP A 150 11.49 2.16 23.37
C ASP A 150 10.77 0.81 23.15
N LEU A 151 9.66 0.81 22.42
CA LEU A 151 8.92 -0.42 22.14
C LEU A 151 9.68 -1.34 21.17
N LEU A 152 10.37 -0.78 20.17
CA LEU A 152 11.21 -1.56 19.26
C LEU A 152 12.34 -2.31 19.98
N LEU A 153 12.85 -1.76 21.10
CA LEU A 153 13.88 -2.43 21.91
C LEU A 153 13.31 -3.56 22.78
N GLN A 154 12.01 -3.58 23.04
CA GLN A 154 11.36 -4.52 23.97
C GLN A 154 10.55 -5.61 23.27
N THR A 155 10.11 -5.36 22.03
CA THR A 155 9.25 -6.28 21.29
C THR A 155 10.01 -7.44 20.66
N SER A 156 9.33 -8.55 20.45
CA SER A 156 9.80 -9.65 19.59
C SER A 156 9.46 -9.47 18.11
N LEU A 157 8.75 -8.40 17.75
CA LEU A 157 8.38 -8.11 16.36
C LEU A 157 9.59 -7.68 15.54
N THR A 158 9.54 -7.96 14.25
CA THR A 158 10.61 -7.59 13.30
C THR A 158 10.17 -6.42 12.44
N VAL A 159 11.04 -5.42 12.29
CA VAL A 159 10.84 -4.34 11.32
C VAL A 159 11.00 -4.89 9.91
N CYS A 160 9.97 -4.80 9.08
CA CYS A 160 9.94 -5.35 7.73
C CYS A 160 9.87 -4.27 6.63
N GLY A 161 9.95 -3.02 6.98
CA GLY A 161 9.99 -1.93 6.01
C GLY A 161 9.84 -0.55 6.61
N GLU A 162 10.13 0.43 5.78
CA GLU A 162 10.03 1.86 6.06
C GLU A 162 9.11 2.52 5.04
N ILE A 163 8.41 3.55 5.45
CA ILE A 163 7.51 4.32 4.61
C ILE A 163 7.81 5.80 4.78
N HIS A 164 8.22 6.44 3.70
CA HIS A 164 8.36 7.89 3.62
C HIS A 164 7.07 8.51 3.10
N LEU A 165 6.49 9.42 3.89
CA LEU A 165 5.28 10.17 3.54
C LEU A 165 5.60 11.67 3.52
N PRO A 166 5.65 12.31 2.33
CA PRO A 166 5.76 13.77 2.24
C PRO A 166 4.47 14.41 2.77
N VAL A 167 4.60 15.29 3.75
CA VAL A 167 3.47 16.07 4.29
C VAL A 167 3.52 17.47 3.72
N HIS A 168 2.49 17.85 2.97
CA HIS A 168 2.31 19.20 2.44
C HIS A 168 1.24 19.94 3.23
N GLN A 169 1.58 21.12 3.68
CA GLN A 169 0.62 22.00 4.35
C GLN A 169 0.28 23.19 3.44
N PHE A 170 -0.98 23.57 3.46
CA PHE A 170 -1.50 24.65 2.63
C PHE A 170 -2.14 25.69 3.54
N LEU A 171 -1.85 26.97 3.30
CA LEU A 171 -2.55 28.07 3.90
C LEU A 171 -3.89 28.25 3.18
N MET A 172 -4.98 28.23 3.92
CA MET A 172 -6.33 28.44 3.38
C MET A 172 -6.92 29.70 4.01
N ALA A 173 -7.54 30.54 3.18
CA ALA A 173 -8.27 31.72 3.59
C ALA A 173 -9.62 31.79 2.86
N GLN A 174 -10.60 32.49 3.45
CA GLN A 174 -11.89 32.74 2.80
C GLN A 174 -11.78 33.85 1.74
N ASP A 175 -10.77 34.71 1.85
CA ASP A 175 -10.53 35.82 0.95
C ASP A 175 -9.20 35.67 0.23
N THR A 176 -9.16 36.03 -1.06
CA THR A 176 -7.97 35.91 -1.90
C THR A 176 -7.06 37.14 -1.85
N ASP A 177 -7.44 38.19 -1.13
CA ASP A 177 -6.67 39.42 -0.95
C ASP A 177 -5.74 39.29 0.31
N LEU A 178 -4.70 38.48 0.16
CA LEU A 178 -3.58 38.39 1.11
C LEU A 178 -2.30 38.84 0.44
#